data_41f0c709463a827262bacee77d893ae8
#
_entry.id   41f0c709463a827262bacee77d893ae8
#
_cell.length_a   1.000
_cell.length_b   1.000
_cell.length_c   1.000
_cell.angle_alpha   90.00
_cell.angle_beta   90.00
_cell.angle_gamma   90.00
#
_symmetry.space_group_name_H-M   'P 1'
#
loop_
_entity.id
_entity.type
_entity.pdbx_description
1 polymer ?
#
loop_
_entity_poly.entity_id
_entity_poly.type
_entity_poly.pdbx_seq_one_letter_code
_entity_poly.pdbx_strand_id
1 'polypeptide(L)'
;VVIAFLIAYLYPVLRTVQMSFFEVSDISAARDTWEFVGLYNYVDLFSRQLFRVSFKNMMLIFLAGGAAVFLISLFFAWVLHKGMFMGNLWRNLIYLPTVITPVAMITVWTQYAYNSRYGLLKTVFETLGLDGLAAIPWTSTQYAFWSMLIAFCFCSIGGNLLVYMAAMKKIPDDLFEAAFMDGATEGKIFFRIT
;
A
#
# COMPACT_ATOMS: atom_id res chain seq x y z
N VAL A 1 24.95 4.34 18.11
CA VAL A 1 23.86 3.96 17.19
C VAL A 1 23.92 2.46 16.88
N VAL A 2 25.07 1.90 16.42
CA VAL A 2 25.20 0.48 16.02
C VAL A 2 24.86 -0.47 17.17
N ILE A 3 25.44 -0.25 18.36
CA ILE A 3 25.21 -1.10 19.56
C ILE A 3 23.71 -1.07 19.94
N ALA A 4 23.09 0.11 19.96
CA ALA A 4 21.67 0.25 20.26
C ALA A 4 20.81 -0.50 19.24
N PHE A 5 21.15 -0.44 17.94
CA PHE A 5 20.48 -1.20 16.89
C PHE A 5 20.62 -2.72 17.08
N LEU A 6 21.81 -3.21 17.39
CA LEU A 6 22.05 -4.63 17.64
C LEU A 6 21.23 -5.16 18.82
N ILE A 7 21.17 -4.41 19.91
CA ILE A 7 20.43 -4.82 21.13
C ILE A 7 18.93 -4.68 20.94
N ALA A 8 18.45 -3.53 20.43
CA ALA A 8 17.02 -3.23 20.39
C ALA A 8 16.31 -3.84 19.18
N TYR A 9 17.03 -4.14 18.10
CA TYR A 9 16.43 -4.62 16.86
C TYR A 9 16.91 -6.02 16.49
N LEU A 10 18.19 -6.23 16.33
CA LEU A 10 18.71 -7.51 15.84
C LEU A 10 18.51 -8.65 16.85
N TYR A 11 18.77 -8.41 18.13
CA TYR A 11 18.60 -9.43 19.15
C TYR A 11 17.16 -9.97 19.27
N PRO A 12 16.09 -9.14 19.33
CA PRO A 12 14.69 -9.64 19.34
C PRO A 12 14.35 -10.43 18.08
N VAL A 13 14.82 -9.99 16.90
CA VAL A 13 14.57 -10.69 15.63
C VAL A 13 15.21 -12.10 15.66
N LEU A 14 16.49 -12.19 16.05
CA LEU A 14 17.17 -13.49 16.16
C LEU A 14 16.50 -14.40 17.19
N ARG A 15 16.03 -13.83 18.32
CA ARG A 15 15.28 -14.58 19.34
C ARG A 15 13.95 -15.10 18.80
N THR A 16 13.21 -14.29 18.03
CA THR A 16 11.96 -14.72 17.39
C THR A 16 12.21 -15.88 16.42
N VAL A 17 13.27 -15.78 15.61
CA VAL A 17 13.67 -16.87 14.71
C VAL A 17 14.05 -18.13 15.50
N GLN A 18 14.81 -18.00 16.59
CA GLN A 18 15.14 -19.13 17.43
C GLN A 18 13.88 -19.78 18.03
N MET A 19 12.99 -18.97 18.62
CA MET A 19 11.73 -19.46 19.23
C MET A 19 10.85 -20.19 18.22
N SER A 20 10.88 -19.84 16.94
CA SER A 20 10.06 -20.49 15.92
C SER A 20 10.36 -21.97 15.71
N PHE A 21 11.52 -22.46 16.15
CA PHE A 21 11.88 -23.89 16.13
C PHE A 21 11.55 -24.65 17.39
N PHE A 22 10.97 -23.98 18.39
CA PHE A 22 10.59 -24.57 19.66
C PHE A 22 9.09 -24.45 19.88
N GLU A 23 8.50 -25.41 20.60
CA GLU A 23 7.19 -25.27 21.20
C GLU A 23 7.33 -24.50 22.52
N VAL A 24 6.77 -23.31 22.57
CA VAL A 24 6.85 -22.41 23.74
C VAL A 24 5.44 -22.24 24.30
N SER A 25 5.14 -23.00 25.35
CA SER A 25 3.84 -22.93 26.03
C SER A 25 3.68 -21.66 26.85
N ASP A 26 4.74 -21.15 27.42
CA ASP A 26 4.77 -19.88 28.16
C ASP A 26 6.06 -19.13 27.89
N ILE A 27 5.92 -17.89 27.37
CA ILE A 27 7.05 -17.01 27.04
C ILE A 27 7.81 -16.57 28.30
N SER A 28 7.14 -16.52 29.44
CA SER A 28 7.72 -16.15 30.73
C SER A 28 8.44 -17.32 31.43
N ALA A 29 8.19 -18.55 30.98
CA ALA A 29 8.79 -19.73 31.57
C ALA A 29 10.30 -19.84 31.27
N ALA A 30 11.02 -20.54 32.10
CA ALA A 30 12.44 -20.81 31.89
C ALA A 30 12.67 -21.55 30.57
N ARG A 31 13.80 -21.30 29.91
CA ARG A 31 14.15 -21.92 28.61
C ARG A 31 14.18 -23.44 28.63
N ASP A 32 14.39 -24.03 29.81
CA ASP A 32 14.47 -25.47 30.01
C ASP A 32 13.12 -26.18 29.76
N THR A 33 12.03 -25.41 29.69
CA THR A 33 10.69 -25.93 29.39
C THR A 33 10.33 -25.90 27.90
N TRP A 34 11.22 -25.38 27.04
CA TRP A 34 10.99 -25.29 25.62
C TRP A 34 11.36 -26.60 24.92
N GLU A 35 10.42 -27.18 24.20
CA GLU A 35 10.66 -28.40 23.42
C GLU A 35 11.05 -28.05 21.99
N PHE A 36 12.18 -28.64 21.52
CA PHE A 36 12.61 -28.42 20.14
C PHE A 36 11.75 -29.26 19.19
N VAL A 37 10.98 -28.57 18.35
CA VAL A 37 10.04 -29.18 17.37
C VAL A 37 10.47 -29.00 15.91
N GLY A 38 11.65 -28.45 15.68
CA GLY A 38 12.19 -28.23 14.34
C GLY A 38 11.25 -27.35 13.50
N LEU A 39 10.85 -27.87 12.32
CA LEU A 39 9.97 -27.15 11.38
C LEU A 39 8.47 -27.38 11.60
N TYR A 40 8.09 -28.08 12.66
CA TYR A 40 6.67 -28.42 12.90
C TYR A 40 5.77 -27.19 12.96
N ASN A 41 6.19 -26.14 13.66
CA ASN A 41 5.43 -24.89 13.74
C ASN A 41 5.13 -24.27 12.36
N TYR A 42 6.05 -24.39 11.43
CA TYR A 42 5.87 -23.91 10.06
C TYR A 42 4.88 -24.80 9.28
N VAL A 43 5.00 -26.13 9.42
CA VAL A 43 4.09 -27.08 8.78
C VAL A 43 2.67 -26.87 9.31
N ASP A 44 2.49 -26.76 10.62
CA ASP A 44 1.20 -26.48 11.25
C ASP A 44 0.62 -25.14 10.77
N LEU A 45 1.43 -24.08 10.76
CA LEU A 45 1.03 -22.76 10.30
C LEU A 45 0.48 -22.80 8.86
N PHE A 46 1.22 -23.43 7.92
CA PHE A 46 0.80 -23.55 6.52
C PHE A 46 -0.38 -24.51 6.33
N SER A 47 -0.62 -25.43 7.26
CA SER A 47 -1.79 -26.32 7.23
C SER A 47 -3.08 -25.58 7.58
N ARG A 48 -3.01 -24.51 8.38
CA ARG A 48 -4.17 -23.74 8.84
C ARG A 48 -4.79 -22.94 7.71
N GLN A 49 -6.08 -23.16 7.50
CA GLN A 49 -6.84 -22.48 6.42
C GLN A 49 -6.79 -20.94 6.59
N LEU A 50 -6.93 -20.45 7.84
CA LEU A 50 -6.90 -19.01 8.12
C LEU A 50 -5.57 -18.37 7.67
N PHE A 51 -4.44 -19.03 7.96
CA PHE A 51 -3.13 -18.54 7.54
C PHE A 51 -3.01 -18.47 6.02
N ARG A 52 -3.40 -19.55 5.31
CA ARG A 52 -3.33 -19.58 3.84
C ARG A 52 -4.17 -18.50 3.18
N VAL A 53 -5.39 -18.26 3.69
CA VAL A 53 -6.26 -17.19 3.18
C VAL A 53 -5.65 -15.81 3.46
N SER A 54 -5.17 -15.59 4.67
CA SER A 54 -4.52 -14.31 5.05
C SER A 54 -3.26 -14.05 4.24
N PHE A 55 -2.42 -15.08 4.05
CA PHE A 55 -1.21 -14.98 3.24
C PHE A 55 -1.52 -14.68 1.77
N LYS A 56 -2.52 -15.36 1.18
CA LYS A 56 -2.99 -15.07 -0.17
C LYS A 56 -3.47 -13.62 -0.29
N ASN A 57 -4.28 -13.16 0.65
CA ASN A 57 -4.78 -11.78 0.64
C ASN A 57 -3.64 -10.76 0.77
N MET A 58 -2.66 -11.03 1.65
CA MET A 58 -1.46 -10.19 1.79
C MET A 58 -0.66 -10.12 0.48
N MET A 59 -0.46 -11.25 -0.20
CA MET A 59 0.22 -11.29 -1.49
C MET A 59 -0.56 -10.54 -2.57
N LEU A 60 -1.88 -10.62 -2.59
CA LEU A 60 -2.71 -9.86 -3.52
C LEU A 60 -2.62 -8.34 -3.25
N ILE A 61 -2.63 -7.91 -1.99
CA ILE A 61 -2.44 -6.49 -1.64
C ILE A 61 -1.05 -6.03 -2.09
N PHE A 62 -0.02 -6.82 -1.80
CA PHE A 62 1.36 -6.47 -2.15
C PHE A 62 1.56 -6.37 -3.67
N LEU A 63 1.12 -7.37 -4.41
CA LEU A 63 1.32 -7.43 -5.87
C LEU A 63 0.34 -6.51 -6.61
N ALA A 64 -0.96 -6.70 -6.43
CA ALA A 64 -1.96 -5.93 -7.17
C ALA A 64 -2.09 -4.50 -6.63
N GLY A 65 -2.19 -4.34 -5.30
CA GLY A 65 -2.25 -3.03 -4.66
C GLY A 65 -0.96 -2.24 -4.83
N GLY A 66 0.19 -2.88 -4.59
CA GLY A 66 1.50 -2.27 -4.79
C GLY A 66 1.73 -1.83 -6.23
N ALA A 67 1.42 -2.70 -7.21
CA ALA A 67 1.50 -2.35 -8.63
C ALA A 67 0.57 -1.20 -9.01
N ALA A 68 -0.68 -1.21 -8.53
CA ALA A 68 -1.63 -0.13 -8.77
C ALA A 68 -1.15 1.20 -8.18
N VAL A 69 -0.70 1.20 -6.92
CA VAL A 69 -0.15 2.39 -6.26
C VAL A 69 1.08 2.91 -7.00
N PHE A 70 2.00 2.01 -7.39
CA PHE A 70 3.19 2.37 -8.16
C PHE A 70 2.82 3.07 -9.47
N LEU A 71 2.00 2.43 -10.30
CA LEU A 71 1.64 2.94 -11.63
C LEU A 71 0.86 4.25 -11.54
N ILE A 72 -0.13 4.34 -10.64
CA ILE A 72 -0.96 5.53 -10.48
C ILE A 72 -0.13 6.70 -9.93
N SER A 73 0.71 6.46 -8.92
CA SER A 73 1.56 7.49 -8.34
C SER A 73 2.59 8.00 -9.35
N LEU A 74 3.19 7.09 -10.12
CA LEU A 74 4.16 7.45 -11.16
C LEU A 74 3.50 8.27 -12.27
N PHE A 75 2.30 7.88 -12.70
CA PHE A 75 1.52 8.63 -13.69
C PHE A 75 1.21 10.06 -13.21
N PHE A 76 0.68 10.20 -11.99
CA PHE A 76 0.39 11.53 -11.45
C PHE A 76 1.66 12.36 -11.22
N ALA A 77 2.76 11.74 -10.78
CA ALA A 77 4.04 12.42 -10.62
C ALA A 77 4.54 12.99 -11.94
N TRP A 78 4.46 12.19 -13.02
CA TRP A 78 4.84 12.62 -14.35
C TRP A 78 3.96 13.76 -14.89
N VAL A 79 2.63 13.66 -14.73
CA VAL A 79 1.70 14.73 -15.16
C VAL A 79 1.98 16.03 -14.41
N LEU A 80 2.19 15.96 -13.09
CA LEU A 80 2.48 17.13 -12.28
C LEU A 80 3.88 17.70 -12.53
N HIS A 81 4.86 16.86 -12.87
CA HIS A 81 6.22 17.30 -13.22
C HIS A 81 6.25 18.15 -14.49
N LYS A 82 5.37 17.87 -15.46
CA LYS A 82 5.23 18.66 -16.70
C LYS A 82 4.68 20.08 -16.53
N GLY A 83 4.32 20.48 -15.33
CA GLY A 83 3.86 21.84 -15.07
C GLY A 83 2.37 22.06 -15.38
N MET A 84 1.51 21.13 -14.94
CA MET A 84 0.06 21.28 -15.06
C MET A 84 -0.46 22.52 -14.31
N PHE A 85 -1.50 23.14 -14.88
CA PHE A 85 -2.23 24.25 -14.22
C PHE A 85 -2.62 23.88 -12.78
N MET A 86 -2.32 24.74 -11.82
CA MET A 86 -2.52 24.50 -10.39
C MET A 86 -1.82 23.25 -9.84
N GLY A 87 -0.67 22.84 -10.37
CA GLY A 87 0.02 21.61 -9.99
C GLY A 87 0.28 21.48 -8.49
N ASN A 88 0.58 22.59 -7.80
CA ASN A 88 0.74 22.59 -6.33
C ASN A 88 -0.56 22.23 -5.59
N LEU A 89 -1.71 22.70 -6.07
CA LEU A 89 -3.00 22.37 -5.49
C LEU A 89 -3.28 20.87 -5.64
N TRP A 90 -3.12 20.34 -6.85
CA TRP A 90 -3.33 18.93 -7.13
C TRP A 90 -2.40 18.03 -6.33
N ARG A 91 -1.12 18.40 -6.23
CA ARG A 91 -0.16 17.69 -5.38
C ARG A 91 -0.63 17.63 -3.92
N ASN A 92 -1.08 18.76 -3.37
CA ASN A 92 -1.54 18.82 -1.99
C ASN A 92 -2.82 18.00 -1.78
N LEU A 93 -3.76 18.04 -2.72
CA LEU A 93 -5.00 17.25 -2.65
C LEU A 93 -4.74 15.74 -2.70
N ILE A 94 -3.83 15.29 -3.58
CA ILE A 94 -3.47 13.87 -3.70
C ILE A 94 -2.68 13.42 -2.46
N TYR A 95 -1.89 14.30 -1.86
CA TYR A 95 -1.11 13.98 -0.67
C TYR A 95 -1.93 13.99 0.62
N LEU A 96 -3.00 14.77 0.68
CA LEU A 96 -3.81 14.98 1.89
C LEU A 96 -4.27 13.67 2.56
N PRO A 97 -4.76 12.64 1.86
CA PRO A 97 -5.15 11.38 2.48
C PRO A 97 -4.01 10.67 3.23
N THR A 98 -2.79 10.82 2.76
CA THR A 98 -1.61 10.17 3.36
C THR A 98 -1.24 10.74 4.73
N VAL A 99 -1.62 11.99 5.01
CA VAL A 99 -1.33 12.67 6.29
C VAL A 99 -2.32 12.27 7.39
N ILE A 100 -3.50 11.81 7.01
CA ILE A 100 -4.55 11.42 7.95
C ILE A 100 -4.16 10.10 8.62
N THR A 101 -4.36 10.02 9.93
CA THR A 101 -4.06 8.78 10.68
C THR A 101 -4.86 7.59 10.14
N PRO A 102 -4.29 6.37 10.11
CA PRO A 102 -4.99 5.19 9.60
C PRO A 102 -6.35 4.94 10.26
N VAL A 103 -6.46 5.17 11.58
CA VAL A 103 -7.72 4.97 12.32
C VAL A 103 -8.79 5.94 11.85
N ALA A 104 -8.45 7.22 11.70
CA ALA A 104 -9.41 8.22 11.19
C ALA A 104 -9.81 7.90 9.75
N MET A 105 -8.86 7.47 8.91
CA MET A 105 -9.12 7.11 7.52
C MET A 105 -10.05 5.88 7.42
N ILE A 106 -9.85 4.84 8.21
CA ILE A 106 -10.76 3.68 8.27
C ILE A 106 -12.18 4.15 8.63
N THR A 107 -12.32 5.05 9.59
CA THR A 107 -13.63 5.61 9.97
C THR A 107 -14.28 6.36 8.81
N VAL A 108 -13.53 7.21 8.11
CA VAL A 108 -14.02 7.94 6.93
C VAL A 108 -14.49 6.97 5.84
N TRP A 109 -13.70 5.95 5.52
CA TRP A 109 -14.07 4.98 4.50
C TRP A 109 -15.28 4.14 4.90
N THR A 110 -15.33 3.60 6.11
CA THR A 110 -16.41 2.70 6.54
C THR A 110 -17.72 3.43 6.82
N GLN A 111 -17.67 4.61 7.44
CA GLN A 111 -18.86 5.34 7.86
C GLN A 111 -19.39 6.30 6.79
N TYR A 112 -18.53 6.90 5.99
CA TYR A 112 -18.93 7.93 5.03
C TYR A 112 -18.78 7.49 3.57
N ALA A 113 -17.73 6.82 3.17
CA ALA A 113 -17.54 6.43 1.77
C ALA A 113 -18.36 5.19 1.41
N TYR A 114 -18.23 4.12 2.19
CA TYR A 114 -18.83 2.81 1.92
C TYR A 114 -20.21 2.57 2.56
N ASN A 115 -20.78 3.56 3.22
CA ASN A 115 -22.08 3.40 3.87
C ASN A 115 -23.16 3.08 2.83
N SER A 116 -23.89 1.95 3.02
CA SER A 116 -24.90 1.50 2.07
C SER A 116 -26.19 2.34 2.07
N ARG A 117 -26.40 3.21 3.06
CA ARG A 117 -27.59 4.08 3.12
C ARG A 117 -27.33 5.46 2.53
N TYR A 118 -26.25 6.12 2.92
CA TYR A 118 -25.93 7.52 2.58
C TYR A 118 -24.46 7.71 2.17
N GLY A 119 -23.77 6.64 1.79
CA GLY A 119 -22.35 6.70 1.46
C GLY A 119 -22.04 7.52 0.21
N LEU A 120 -20.87 8.17 0.22
CA LEU A 120 -20.39 8.97 -0.91
C LEU A 120 -20.36 8.18 -2.21
N LEU A 121 -19.84 6.94 -2.18
CA LEU A 121 -19.75 6.11 -3.38
C LEU A 121 -21.14 5.76 -3.91
N LYS A 122 -22.08 5.45 -3.04
CA LYS A 122 -23.46 5.20 -3.44
C LYS A 122 -24.03 6.40 -4.17
N THR A 123 -23.96 7.59 -3.57
CA THR A 123 -24.47 8.83 -4.17
C THR A 123 -23.81 9.12 -5.52
N VAL A 124 -22.49 8.97 -5.62
CA VAL A 124 -21.77 9.18 -6.88
C VAL A 124 -22.20 8.18 -7.95
N PHE A 125 -22.33 6.89 -7.62
CA PHE A 125 -22.76 5.88 -8.59
C PHE A 125 -24.22 6.05 -9.03
N GLU A 126 -25.13 6.44 -8.12
CA GLU A 126 -26.51 6.77 -8.45
C GLU A 126 -26.59 7.98 -9.41
N THR A 127 -25.81 9.04 -9.16
CA THR A 127 -25.78 10.22 -10.04
C THR A 127 -25.20 9.94 -11.41
N LEU A 128 -24.30 8.94 -11.51
CA LEU A 128 -23.72 8.48 -12.78
C LEU A 128 -24.58 7.42 -13.50
N GLY A 129 -25.73 7.02 -12.94
CA GLY A 129 -26.58 5.97 -13.49
C GLY A 129 -26.01 4.55 -13.39
N LEU A 130 -25.08 4.34 -12.46
CA LEU A 130 -24.41 3.06 -12.22
C LEU A 130 -25.05 2.30 -11.05
N ASP A 131 -26.36 2.05 -11.14
CA ASP A 131 -27.17 1.47 -10.05
C ASP A 131 -26.61 0.12 -9.54
N GLY A 132 -26.04 -0.67 -10.42
CA GLY A 132 -25.39 -1.95 -10.04
C GLY A 132 -24.22 -1.77 -9.07
N LEU A 133 -23.40 -0.72 -9.21
CA LEU A 133 -22.31 -0.39 -8.30
C LEU A 133 -22.82 0.31 -7.03
N ALA A 134 -23.87 1.11 -7.15
CA ALA A 134 -24.51 1.76 -6.02
C ALA A 134 -25.14 0.77 -5.03
N ALA A 135 -25.65 -0.38 -5.55
CA ALA A 135 -26.26 -1.43 -4.76
C ALA A 135 -25.25 -2.34 -4.01
N ILE A 136 -23.95 -2.23 -4.29
CA ILE A 136 -22.92 -3.10 -3.67
C ILE A 136 -22.79 -2.77 -2.18
N PRO A 137 -22.96 -3.77 -1.29
CA PRO A 137 -22.72 -3.60 0.14
C PRO A 137 -21.20 -3.68 0.44
N TRP A 138 -20.47 -2.60 0.18
CA TRP A 138 -19.01 -2.51 0.27
C TRP A 138 -18.41 -2.99 1.59
N THR A 139 -19.15 -2.85 2.70
CA THR A 139 -18.72 -3.28 4.04
C THR A 139 -19.04 -4.72 4.38
N SER A 140 -19.71 -5.46 3.48
CA SER A 140 -20.01 -6.89 3.70
C SER A 140 -18.75 -7.75 3.58
N THR A 141 -18.76 -8.91 4.22
CA THR A 141 -17.62 -9.87 4.20
C THR A 141 -17.17 -10.23 2.77
N GLN A 142 -18.11 -10.31 1.84
CA GLN A 142 -17.83 -10.64 0.43
C GLN A 142 -16.99 -9.58 -0.27
N TYR A 143 -17.23 -8.29 0.01
CA TYR A 143 -16.56 -7.16 -0.65
C TYR A 143 -15.49 -6.49 0.21
N ALA A 144 -15.39 -6.84 1.50
CA ALA A 144 -14.48 -6.21 2.45
C ALA A 144 -13.02 -6.16 1.98
N PHE A 145 -12.53 -7.23 1.34
CA PHE A 145 -11.17 -7.27 0.80
C PHE A 145 -10.95 -6.21 -0.30
N TRP A 146 -11.86 -6.11 -1.25
CA TRP A 146 -11.76 -5.14 -2.35
C TRP A 146 -11.92 -3.70 -1.87
N SER A 147 -12.84 -3.49 -0.93
CA SER A 147 -13.04 -2.18 -0.30
C SER A 147 -11.80 -1.71 0.43
N MET A 148 -11.15 -2.60 1.19
CA MET A 148 -9.89 -2.33 1.86
C MET A 148 -8.77 -2.04 0.85
N LEU A 149 -8.68 -2.80 -0.24
CA LEU A 149 -7.67 -2.61 -1.28
C LEU A 149 -7.82 -1.23 -1.96
N ILE A 150 -9.04 -0.82 -2.29
CA ILE A 150 -9.32 0.51 -2.87
C ILE A 150 -8.90 1.62 -1.90
N ALA A 151 -9.31 1.53 -0.63
CA ALA A 151 -8.94 2.50 0.39
C ALA A 151 -7.41 2.56 0.59
N PHE A 152 -6.74 1.41 0.63
CA PHE A 152 -5.28 1.31 0.73
C PHE A 152 -4.59 2.00 -0.46
N CYS A 153 -5.00 1.71 -1.69
CA CYS A 153 -4.44 2.34 -2.88
C CYS A 153 -4.62 3.86 -2.81
N PHE A 154 -5.82 4.33 -2.52
CA PHE A 154 -6.12 5.76 -2.41
C PHE A 154 -5.23 6.48 -1.39
N CYS A 155 -5.06 5.92 -0.20
CA CYS A 155 -4.25 6.51 0.87
C CYS A 155 -2.74 6.45 0.58
N SER A 156 -2.29 5.47 -0.19
CA SER A 156 -0.85 5.22 -0.42
C SER A 156 -0.27 6.02 -1.60
N ILE A 157 -1.11 6.52 -2.50
CA ILE A 157 -0.67 7.23 -3.72
C ILE A 157 0.13 8.48 -3.37
N GLY A 158 -0.33 9.29 -2.41
CA GLY A 158 0.24 10.60 -2.10
C GLY A 158 1.69 10.55 -1.65
N GLY A 159 2.05 9.60 -0.78
CA GLY A 159 3.42 9.44 -0.30
C GLY A 159 4.39 9.07 -1.41
N ASN A 160 4.02 8.08 -2.24
CA ASN A 160 4.83 7.67 -3.39
C ASN A 160 4.94 8.77 -4.45
N LEU A 161 3.87 9.54 -4.68
CA LEU A 161 3.87 10.69 -5.57
C LEU A 161 5.00 11.66 -5.26
N LEU A 162 5.17 12.03 -3.98
CA LEU A 162 6.22 12.97 -3.58
C LEU A 162 7.62 12.42 -3.84
N VAL A 163 7.84 11.12 -3.57
CA VAL A 163 9.12 10.46 -3.82
C VAL A 163 9.46 10.49 -5.31
N TYR A 164 8.50 10.14 -6.16
CA TYR A 164 8.72 10.14 -7.62
C TYR A 164 8.92 11.55 -8.18
N MET A 165 8.15 12.54 -7.72
CA MET A 165 8.37 13.93 -8.11
C MET A 165 9.76 14.43 -7.70
N ALA A 166 10.24 14.06 -6.51
CA ALA A 166 11.57 14.40 -6.05
C ALA A 166 12.68 13.73 -6.88
N ALA A 167 12.45 12.48 -7.31
CA ALA A 167 13.36 11.77 -8.22
C ALA A 167 13.39 12.41 -9.61
N MET A 168 12.24 12.72 -10.18
CA MET A 168 12.11 13.35 -11.50
C MET A 168 12.80 14.73 -11.55
N LYS A 169 12.73 15.51 -10.48
CA LYS A 169 13.42 16.82 -10.40
C LYS A 169 14.95 16.73 -10.42
N LYS A 170 15.54 15.56 -10.22
CA LYS A 170 16.98 15.35 -10.30
C LYS A 170 17.46 15.07 -11.73
N ILE A 171 16.55 14.84 -12.65
CA ILE A 171 16.88 14.58 -14.05
C ILE A 171 17.20 15.94 -14.69
N PRO A 172 18.40 16.14 -15.29
CA PRO A 172 18.77 17.38 -15.94
C PRO A 172 17.83 17.68 -17.14
N ASP A 173 17.45 18.96 -17.27
CA ASP A 173 16.56 19.39 -18.35
C ASP A 173 17.19 19.18 -19.74
N ASP A 174 18.53 19.26 -19.84
CA ASP A 174 19.29 19.00 -21.07
C ASP A 174 18.98 17.63 -21.69
N LEU A 175 18.67 16.60 -20.86
CA LEU A 175 18.31 15.28 -21.35
C LEU A 175 16.95 15.27 -22.05
N PHE A 176 16.01 16.06 -21.55
CA PHE A 176 14.71 16.23 -22.18
C PHE A 176 14.83 16.99 -23.50
N GLU A 177 15.62 18.07 -23.51
CA GLU A 177 15.86 18.87 -24.72
C GLU A 177 16.55 18.03 -25.83
N ALA A 178 17.58 17.27 -25.46
CA ALA A 178 18.25 16.38 -26.41
C ALA A 178 17.29 15.33 -26.99
N ALA A 179 16.46 14.72 -26.14
CA ALA A 179 15.46 13.74 -26.60
C ALA A 179 14.40 14.34 -27.54
N PHE A 180 13.97 15.58 -27.28
CA PHE A 180 13.08 16.29 -28.18
C PHE A 180 13.75 16.60 -29.54
N MET A 181 15.02 17.00 -29.54
CA MET A 181 15.79 17.22 -30.76
C MET A 181 15.97 15.93 -31.59
N ASP A 182 16.09 14.78 -30.92
CA ASP A 182 16.14 13.45 -31.53
C ASP A 182 14.76 12.95 -32.01
N GLY A 183 13.70 13.74 -31.85
CA GLY A 183 12.34 13.38 -32.29
C GLY A 183 11.68 12.31 -31.40
N ALA A 184 12.12 12.17 -30.18
CA ALA A 184 11.50 11.24 -29.25
C ALA A 184 10.07 11.70 -28.86
N THR A 185 9.11 10.78 -28.89
CA THR A 185 7.75 11.04 -28.42
C THR A 185 7.75 11.10 -26.88
N GLU A 186 6.78 11.78 -26.30
CA GLU A 186 6.63 11.89 -24.86
C GLU A 186 6.61 10.54 -24.13
N GLY A 187 5.95 9.53 -24.70
CA GLY A 187 5.95 8.18 -24.16
C GLY A 187 7.34 7.55 -24.13
N LYS A 188 8.17 7.76 -25.18
CA LYS A 188 9.57 7.29 -25.19
C LYS A 188 10.40 8.00 -24.12
N ILE A 189 10.19 9.30 -23.95
CA ILE A 189 10.86 10.10 -22.92
C ILE A 189 10.49 9.56 -21.53
N PHE A 190 9.20 9.32 -21.27
CA PHE A 190 8.75 8.75 -20.01
C PHE A 190 9.42 7.41 -19.70
N PHE A 191 9.41 6.47 -20.64
CA PHE A 191 9.94 5.11 -20.36
C PHE A 191 11.47 4.99 -20.39
N ARG A 192 12.20 5.95 -21.00
CA ARG A 192 13.65 5.85 -21.15
C ARG A 192 14.44 6.86 -20.33
N ILE A 193 13.84 7.99 -19.98
CA ILE A 193 14.50 9.08 -19.26
C ILE A 193 13.90 9.27 -17.89
N THR A 194 12.55 9.23 -17.77
CA THR A 194 11.84 9.43 -16.51
C THR A 194 11.66 8.15 -15.75
#